data_b720e41b06c3f7cbac63316fef70cd72
#
_entry.id   b720e41b06c3f7cbac63316fef70cd72
#
_cell.length_a   1.000
_cell.length_b   1.000
_cell.length_c   1.000
_cell.angle_alpha   90.00
_cell.angle_beta   90.00
_cell.angle_gamma   90.00
#
_symmetry.space_group_name_H-M   'P 1'
#
loop_
_entity.id
_entity.type
_entity.pdbx_description
1 polymer ?
#
loop_
_entity_poly.entity_id
_entity_poly.type
_entity_poly.pdbx_seq_one_letter_code
_entity_poly.pdbx_strand_id
1 'polypeptide(L)'
;MNREKIYLSTIAPDASRIAREYGFGLEIAEYCTAWNMDEKFADVDPVVQKKLEGISRSTFHAPYNELFPCAIDKKARALAAERYRHAIELAKRYGSKKVVIHAGYNPWIY
;
A
#
# COMPACT_ATOMS: atom_id res chain seq x y z
N MET A 1 -2.83 -15.73 -20.15
CA MET A 1 -2.52 -14.95 -18.93
C MET A 1 -3.75 -14.16 -18.52
N ASN A 2 -4.14 -14.25 -17.26
CA ASN A 2 -5.29 -13.49 -16.75
C ASN A 2 -4.84 -12.11 -16.28
N ARG A 3 -4.99 -11.11 -17.14
CA ARG A 3 -4.53 -9.73 -16.86
C ARG A 3 -5.23 -9.08 -15.67
N GLU A 4 -6.45 -9.52 -15.37
CA GLU A 4 -7.23 -8.98 -14.26
C GLU A 4 -6.63 -9.31 -12.90
N LYS A 5 -5.76 -10.31 -12.84
CA LYS A 5 -5.09 -10.73 -11.61
C LYS A 5 -3.67 -10.18 -11.48
N ILE A 6 -3.22 -9.37 -12.43
CA ILE A 6 -1.88 -8.80 -12.41
C ILE A 6 -1.95 -7.35 -11.98
N TYR A 7 -1.13 -7.00 -10.99
CA TYR A 7 -1.00 -5.65 -10.46
C TYR A 7 0.46 -5.26 -10.49
N LEU A 8 0.75 -4.08 -11.02
CA LEU A 8 2.11 -3.54 -11.06
C LEU A 8 2.28 -2.56 -9.91
N SER A 9 3.44 -2.58 -9.28
CA SER A 9 3.75 -1.61 -8.22
C SER A 9 3.83 -0.20 -8.80
N THR A 10 3.18 0.75 -8.16
CA THR A 10 3.20 2.16 -8.58
C THR A 10 4.60 2.77 -8.58
N ILE A 11 5.55 2.21 -7.82
CA ILE A 11 6.92 2.72 -7.78
C ILE A 11 7.78 2.17 -8.90
N ALA A 12 7.31 1.20 -9.67
CA ALA A 12 8.06 0.69 -10.82
C ALA A 12 8.03 1.73 -11.96
N PRO A 13 9.14 1.88 -12.70
CA PRO A 13 9.16 2.81 -13.83
C PRO A 13 8.06 2.49 -14.85
N ASP A 14 7.37 3.51 -15.32
CA ASP A 14 6.32 3.39 -16.33
C ASP A 14 5.14 2.50 -15.95
N ALA A 15 4.94 2.19 -14.65
CA ALA A 15 3.90 1.27 -14.22
C ALA A 15 2.51 1.68 -14.70
N SER A 16 2.15 2.95 -14.57
CA SER A 16 0.83 3.43 -14.98
C SER A 16 0.61 3.32 -16.48
N ARG A 17 1.61 3.67 -17.27
CA ARG A 17 1.53 3.56 -18.73
C ARG A 17 1.34 2.11 -19.14
N ILE A 18 2.15 1.23 -18.59
CA ILE A 18 2.08 -0.21 -18.91
C ILE A 18 0.75 -0.80 -18.45
N ALA A 19 0.31 -0.45 -17.24
CA ALA A 19 -0.97 -0.95 -16.73
C ALA A 19 -2.14 -0.51 -17.62
N ARG A 20 -2.17 0.75 -18.06
CA ARG A 20 -3.22 1.22 -18.97
C ARG A 20 -3.17 0.51 -20.31
N GLU A 21 -1.98 0.32 -20.88
CA GLU A 21 -1.81 -0.29 -22.18
C GLU A 21 -2.22 -1.75 -22.19
N TYR A 22 -1.88 -2.51 -21.15
CA TYR A 22 -2.12 -3.95 -21.10
C TYR A 22 -3.30 -4.37 -20.21
N GLY A 23 -3.99 -3.43 -19.60
CA GLY A 23 -5.14 -3.75 -18.75
C GLY A 23 -4.79 -4.36 -17.41
N PHE A 24 -3.62 -4.01 -16.85
CA PHE A 24 -3.21 -4.44 -15.51
C PHE A 24 -3.75 -3.47 -14.46
N GLY A 25 -3.86 -3.93 -13.21
CA GLY A 25 -4.11 -3.07 -12.07
C GLY A 25 -2.80 -2.47 -11.54
N LEU A 26 -2.92 -1.61 -10.53
CA LEU A 26 -1.77 -1.06 -9.83
C LEU A 26 -1.83 -1.44 -8.36
N GLU A 27 -0.68 -1.75 -7.78
CA GLU A 27 -0.51 -1.82 -6.34
C GLU A 27 0.09 -0.49 -5.87
N ILE A 28 -0.65 0.24 -5.04
CA ILE A 28 -0.19 1.52 -4.49
C ILE A 28 0.87 1.21 -3.44
N ALA A 29 2.11 1.61 -3.70
CA ALA A 29 3.26 1.28 -2.85
C ALA A 29 3.94 2.50 -2.22
N GLU A 30 3.44 3.71 -2.47
CA GLU A 30 4.01 4.93 -1.89
C GLU A 30 3.89 4.99 -0.38
N TYR A 31 2.92 4.27 0.19
CA TYR A 31 2.63 4.31 1.61
C TYR A 31 3.21 3.12 2.40
N CYS A 32 4.24 2.47 1.87
CA CYS A 32 4.95 1.42 2.58
C CYS A 32 5.66 1.92 3.83
N THR A 33 5.83 3.22 3.96
CA THR A 33 6.31 3.89 5.16
C THR A 33 5.23 4.85 5.68
N ALA A 34 5.03 4.86 7.01
CA ALA A 34 4.06 5.75 7.65
C ALA A 34 4.39 7.24 7.44
N TRP A 35 5.65 7.57 7.20
CA TRP A 35 6.09 8.93 6.87
C TRP A 35 5.26 9.53 5.74
N ASN A 36 5.02 8.74 4.69
CA ASN A 36 4.26 9.21 3.53
C ASN A 36 2.77 9.31 3.82
N MET A 37 2.26 8.61 4.82
CA MET A 37 0.87 8.73 5.26
C MET A 37 0.64 9.99 6.08
N ASP A 38 1.63 10.42 6.84
CA ASP A 38 1.53 11.55 7.78
C ASP A 38 2.19 12.81 7.22
N GLU A 39 3.51 12.93 7.37
CA GLU A 39 4.22 14.17 7.09
C GLU A 39 4.29 14.53 5.61
N LYS A 40 4.31 13.54 4.74
CA LYS A 40 4.43 13.73 3.31
C LYS A 40 3.13 13.53 2.52
N PHE A 41 2.02 13.34 3.21
CA PHE A 41 0.75 13.03 2.55
C PHE A 41 0.37 14.08 1.50
N ALA A 42 0.52 15.36 1.83
CA ALA A 42 0.16 16.44 0.90
C ALA A 42 0.97 16.42 -0.40
N ASP A 43 2.20 15.92 -0.35
CA ASP A 43 3.05 15.78 -1.54
C ASP A 43 2.80 14.47 -2.27
N VAL A 44 2.52 13.41 -1.56
CA VAL A 44 2.38 12.05 -2.11
C VAL A 44 1.01 11.81 -2.73
N ASP A 45 -0.06 12.27 -2.09
CA ASP A 45 -1.42 12.02 -2.54
C ASP A 45 -1.67 12.46 -4.00
N PRO A 46 -1.28 13.67 -4.44
CA PRO A 46 -1.47 14.06 -5.84
C PRO A 46 -0.70 13.16 -6.82
N VAL A 47 0.47 12.69 -6.43
CA VAL A 47 1.28 11.78 -7.26
C VAL A 47 0.55 10.45 -7.45
N VAL A 48 0.02 9.89 -6.35
CA VAL A 48 -0.73 8.64 -6.40
C VAL A 48 -1.99 8.81 -7.26
N GLN A 49 -2.74 9.88 -7.05
CA GLN A 49 -3.94 10.14 -7.82
C GLN A 49 -3.65 10.21 -9.32
N LYS A 50 -2.56 10.88 -9.69
CA LYS A 50 -2.16 10.96 -11.10
C LYS A 50 -1.81 9.59 -11.67
N LYS A 51 -1.08 8.77 -10.91
CA LYS A 51 -0.74 7.41 -11.33
C LYS A 51 -1.97 6.54 -11.55
N LEU A 52 -3.04 6.78 -10.81
CA LEU A 52 -4.27 6.01 -10.91
C LEU A 52 -5.21 6.44 -12.04
N GLU A 53 -4.92 7.55 -12.72
CA GLU A 53 -5.75 8.01 -13.82
C GLU A 53 -5.88 6.94 -14.92
N GLY A 54 -7.11 6.59 -15.28
CA GLY A 54 -7.37 5.56 -16.28
C GLY A 54 -7.12 4.13 -15.82
N ILE A 55 -6.86 3.92 -14.54
CA ILE A 55 -6.66 2.59 -13.95
C ILE A 55 -7.97 2.13 -13.32
N SER A 56 -8.46 0.97 -13.72
CA SER A 56 -9.76 0.48 -13.27
C SER A 56 -9.74 -0.24 -11.93
N ARG A 57 -8.58 -0.72 -11.50
CA ARG A 57 -8.49 -1.45 -10.22
C ARG A 57 -7.11 -1.29 -9.60
N SER A 58 -7.09 -1.26 -8.27
CA SER A 58 -5.86 -1.13 -7.52
C SER A 58 -5.93 -1.95 -6.23
N THR A 59 -4.77 -2.29 -5.72
CA THR A 59 -4.59 -2.78 -4.37
C THR A 59 -3.74 -1.77 -3.61
N PHE A 60 -3.74 -1.83 -2.30
CA PHE A 60 -3.03 -0.88 -1.45
C PHE A 60 -2.04 -1.63 -0.57
N HIS A 61 -0.77 -1.25 -0.64
CA HIS A 61 0.24 -1.82 0.25
C HIS A 61 0.34 -0.97 1.51
N ALA A 62 -0.01 -1.56 2.64
CA ALA A 62 0.06 -0.88 3.94
C ALA A 62 1.51 -0.63 4.35
N PRO A 63 1.76 0.33 5.24
CA PRO A 63 3.09 0.52 5.79
C PRO A 63 3.55 -0.73 6.52
N TYR A 64 4.82 -1.04 6.42
CA TYR A 64 5.40 -2.20 7.10
C TYR A 64 6.70 -1.88 7.82
N ASN A 65 7.37 -0.79 7.43
CA ASN A 65 8.63 -0.42 8.09
C ASN A 65 8.38 -0.12 9.57
N GLU A 66 9.12 -0.79 10.43
CA GLU A 66 9.05 -0.59 11.88
C GLU A 66 7.72 -1.01 12.53
N LEU A 67 6.87 -1.74 11.80
CA LEU A 67 5.59 -2.19 12.32
C LEU A 67 5.60 -3.70 12.54
N PHE A 68 5.22 -4.11 13.75
CA PHE A 68 5.29 -5.49 14.19
C PHE A 68 3.95 -5.92 14.78
N PRO A 69 3.00 -6.35 13.94
CA PRO A 69 1.66 -6.75 14.43
C PRO A 69 1.69 -7.98 15.33
N CYS A 70 2.75 -8.79 15.21
CA CYS A 70 2.94 -9.97 16.05
C CYS A 70 3.90 -9.72 17.23
N ALA A 71 4.21 -8.47 17.55
CA ALA A 71 5.13 -8.12 18.62
C ALA A 71 4.64 -8.64 19.99
N ILE A 72 5.58 -9.00 20.83
CA ILE A 72 5.31 -9.36 22.24
C ILE A 72 4.85 -8.11 23.00
N ASP A 73 5.43 -6.96 22.70
CA ASP A 73 5.07 -5.69 23.32
C ASP A 73 3.69 -5.24 22.84
N LYS A 74 2.77 -5.05 23.77
CA LYS A 74 1.40 -4.60 23.49
C LYS A 74 1.37 -3.24 22.81
N LYS A 75 2.28 -2.34 23.17
CA LYS A 75 2.34 -0.99 22.58
C LYS A 75 2.77 -1.06 21.11
N ALA A 76 3.70 -1.94 20.80
CA ALA A 76 4.12 -2.15 19.41
C ALA A 76 2.97 -2.73 18.58
N ARG A 77 2.22 -3.70 19.12
CA ARG A 77 1.03 -4.22 18.43
C ARG A 77 -0.03 -3.15 18.20
N ALA A 78 -0.26 -2.32 19.22
CA ALA A 78 -1.25 -1.24 19.12
C ALA A 78 -0.87 -0.22 18.04
N LEU A 79 0.41 0.12 17.95
CA LEU A 79 0.90 1.01 16.91
C LEU A 79 0.65 0.43 15.52
N ALA A 80 0.98 -0.85 15.33
CA ALA A 80 0.74 -1.50 14.05
C ALA A 80 -0.75 -1.49 13.69
N ALA A 81 -1.63 -1.81 14.64
CA ALA A 81 -3.07 -1.80 14.41
C ALA A 81 -3.58 -0.41 14.02
N GLU A 82 -3.09 0.64 14.66
CA GLU A 82 -3.45 2.02 14.33
C GLU A 82 -3.04 2.38 12.90
N ARG A 83 -1.82 2.03 12.51
CA ARG A 83 -1.32 2.28 11.16
C ARG A 83 -2.10 1.51 10.10
N TYR A 84 -2.50 0.27 10.40
CA TYR A 84 -3.30 -0.50 9.46
C TYR A 84 -4.71 0.06 9.29
N ARG A 85 -5.34 0.56 10.35
CA ARG A 85 -6.63 1.25 10.25
C ARG A 85 -6.52 2.49 9.36
N HIS A 86 -5.45 3.26 9.52
CA HIS A 86 -5.18 4.43 8.68
C HIS A 86 -4.98 4.00 7.21
N ALA A 87 -4.23 2.93 6.99
CA ALA A 87 -4.02 2.39 5.65
C ALA A 87 -5.32 1.97 4.98
N ILE A 88 -6.22 1.35 5.73
CA ILE A 88 -7.53 0.95 5.21
C ILE A 88 -8.34 2.18 4.77
N GLU A 89 -8.30 3.26 5.53
CA GLU A 89 -9.00 4.50 5.15
C GLU A 89 -8.41 5.11 3.88
N LEU A 90 -7.08 5.09 3.73
CA LEU A 90 -6.44 5.54 2.49
C LEU A 90 -6.78 4.63 1.32
N ALA A 91 -6.83 3.32 1.55
CA ALA A 91 -7.23 2.37 0.51
C ALA A 91 -8.63 2.69 -0.01
N LYS A 92 -9.55 3.01 0.89
CA LYS A 92 -10.90 3.43 0.50
C LYS A 92 -10.90 4.72 -0.31
N ARG A 93 -10.06 5.68 0.06
CA ARG A 93 -9.92 6.93 -0.67
C ARG A 93 -9.54 6.70 -2.13
N TYR A 94 -8.68 5.73 -2.39
CA TYR A 94 -8.22 5.41 -3.75
C TYR A 94 -9.09 4.36 -4.46
N GLY A 95 -10.11 3.85 -3.78
CA GLY A 95 -10.98 2.82 -4.35
C GLY A 95 -10.36 1.42 -4.38
N SER A 96 -9.29 1.20 -3.61
CA SER A 96 -8.66 -0.11 -3.50
C SER A 96 -9.50 -1.03 -2.61
N LYS A 97 -9.74 -2.25 -3.07
CA LYS A 97 -10.58 -3.22 -2.35
C LYS A 97 -9.77 -4.24 -1.56
N LYS A 98 -8.46 -4.25 -1.74
CA LYS A 98 -7.56 -5.17 -1.05
C LYS A 98 -6.37 -4.41 -0.48
N VAL A 99 -5.96 -4.77 0.72
CA VAL A 99 -4.82 -4.18 1.40
C VAL A 99 -3.83 -5.30 1.70
N VAL A 100 -2.57 -5.09 1.30
CA VAL A 100 -1.48 -6.02 1.59
C VAL A 100 -0.84 -5.59 2.91
N ILE A 101 -0.74 -6.50 3.86
CA ILE A 101 -0.17 -6.27 5.19
C ILE A 101 0.94 -7.28 5.42
N HIS A 102 2.10 -6.81 5.86
CA HIS A 102 3.19 -7.70 6.27
C HIS A 102 2.93 -8.19 7.69
N ALA A 103 3.12 -9.48 7.92
CA ALA A 103 2.93 -10.07 9.25
C ALA A 103 4.01 -9.63 10.25
N GLY A 104 5.17 -9.23 9.76
CA GLY A 104 6.27 -8.81 10.64
C GLY A 104 6.84 -9.95 11.49
N TYR A 105 6.57 -11.18 11.10
CA TYR A 105 7.04 -12.35 11.86
C TYR A 105 8.54 -12.54 11.66
N ASN A 106 9.24 -12.71 12.77
CA ASN A 106 10.68 -13.03 12.77
C ASN A 106 10.93 -14.26 13.63
N PRO A 107 11.27 -15.41 13.02
CA PRO A 107 11.44 -16.65 13.78
C PRO A 107 12.63 -16.62 14.76
N TRP A 108 13.55 -15.70 14.58
CA TRP A 108 14.69 -15.55 15.50
C TRP A 108 14.32 -14.80 16.79
N ILE A 109 13.17 -14.12 16.79
CA ILE A 109 12.71 -13.32 17.94
C ILE A 109 11.53 -14.02 18.62
N TYR A 110 10.71 -14.69 17.86
CA TYR A 110 9.47 -15.33 18.34
C TYR A 110 9.60 -16.88 18.31
#